data_35a15c554461af4aa3b09dc7ab1ad839
#
_entry.id   35a15c554461af4aa3b09dc7ab1ad839
#
_cell.length_a   1.000
_cell.length_b   1.000
_cell.length_c   1.000
_cell.angle_alpha   90.00
_cell.angle_beta   90.00
_cell.angle_gamma   90.00
#
_symmetry.space_group_name_H-M   'P 1'
#
loop_
_entity.id
_entity.type
_entity.pdbx_description
1 polymer ?
#
loop_
_entity_poly.entity_id
_entity_poly.type
_entity_poly.pdbx_seq_one_letter_code
_entity_poly.pdbx_strand_id
1 'polypeptide(L)'
;NALNNFVRNGMSEQVKAERRAAGLKDSPVAAAQQVQSAMRAVTPLDKLLEVEGLLVQLIIHHGDQLITVQDVDGNDVEVAVAQYISLDLGGDGFKFHNDLYNQIMQEAVEHLEKEDDFVAETYFANHPNPEISRLAGLPTGAQEVSTASLQMKMSADKLRQFVFKDILSFRTHYIAQRIIEVQQEFAKNPTNRELLQEFMKLKQMNTLLASQANNIFN
;
A
#
# COMPACT_ATOMS: atom_id res chain seq x y z
N ASN A 1 15.47 -37.61 -16.09
CA ASN A 1 15.29 -37.69 -14.62
C ASN A 1 16.61 -37.82 -13.84
N ALA A 2 17.69 -38.43 -14.41
CA ALA A 2 18.98 -38.54 -13.75
C ALA A 2 19.77 -37.22 -13.68
N LEU A 3 19.67 -36.37 -14.69
CA LEU A 3 20.33 -35.06 -14.77
C LEU A 3 19.84 -34.06 -13.70
N ASN A 4 18.53 -34.04 -13.45
CA ASN A 4 17.91 -33.18 -12.44
C ASN A 4 18.31 -33.56 -11.01
N ASN A 5 18.52 -34.84 -10.73
CA ASN A 5 18.98 -35.32 -9.44
C ASN A 5 20.46 -35.00 -9.19
N PHE A 6 21.30 -35.03 -10.25
CA PHE A 6 22.71 -34.70 -10.16
C PHE A 6 22.95 -33.21 -9.86
N VAL A 7 22.21 -32.32 -10.55
CA VAL A 7 22.29 -30.87 -10.32
C VAL A 7 21.78 -30.48 -8.92
N ARG A 8 20.70 -31.11 -8.46
CA ARG A 8 20.14 -30.86 -7.12
C ARG A 8 21.05 -31.33 -5.97
N ASN A 9 21.72 -32.46 -6.14
CA ASN A 9 22.67 -32.95 -5.16
C ASN A 9 23.99 -32.16 -5.16
N GLY A 10 24.49 -31.73 -6.33
CA GLY A 10 25.70 -30.91 -6.42
C GLY A 10 25.54 -29.55 -5.80
N MET A 11 24.38 -28.89 -6.00
CA MET A 11 24.06 -27.58 -5.36
C MET A 11 23.92 -27.70 -3.84
N SER A 12 23.39 -28.81 -3.32
CA SER A 12 23.25 -29.02 -1.88
C SER A 12 24.59 -29.25 -1.16
N GLU A 13 25.54 -29.86 -1.85
CA GLU A 13 26.91 -30.12 -1.32
C GLU A 13 27.77 -28.85 -1.32
N GLN A 14 27.68 -28.02 -2.38
CA GLN A 14 28.36 -26.71 -2.42
C GLN A 14 27.88 -25.76 -1.32
N VAL A 15 26.57 -25.64 -1.12
CA VAL A 15 26.01 -24.82 -0.04
C VAL A 15 26.42 -25.31 1.34
N LYS A 16 26.54 -26.64 1.54
CA LYS A 16 27.05 -27.22 2.78
C LYS A 16 28.55 -26.95 2.99
N ALA A 17 29.34 -26.98 1.93
CA ALA A 17 30.77 -26.71 1.99
C ALA A 17 31.06 -25.24 2.32
N GLU A 18 30.31 -24.28 1.69
CA GLU A 18 30.42 -22.86 1.98
C GLU A 18 29.98 -22.50 3.40
N ARG A 19 28.93 -23.14 3.92
CA ARG A 19 28.49 -22.96 5.32
C ARG A 19 29.50 -23.46 6.33
N ARG A 20 30.22 -24.57 6.05
CA ARG A 20 31.32 -25.07 6.89
C ARG A 20 32.52 -24.14 6.87
N ALA A 21 32.85 -23.55 5.72
CA ALA A 21 33.93 -22.59 5.58
C ALA A 21 33.68 -21.27 6.31
N ALA A 22 32.36 -20.86 6.44
CA ALA A 22 31.95 -19.66 7.15
C ALA A 22 31.86 -19.82 8.68
N GLY A 23 32.17 -21.00 9.27
CA GLY A 23 32.17 -21.20 10.72
C GLY A 23 30.80 -21.14 11.40
N LEU A 24 29.71 -21.19 10.67
CA LEU A 24 28.34 -21.17 11.18
C LEU A 24 28.00 -22.56 11.76
N LYS A 25 27.88 -22.63 13.08
CA LYS A 25 27.39 -23.84 13.77
C LYS A 25 25.93 -24.08 13.38
N ASP A 26 25.65 -25.27 12.85
CA ASP A 26 24.28 -25.74 12.56
C ASP A 26 23.47 -25.80 13.86
N SER A 27 22.72 -24.75 14.16
CA SER A 27 21.70 -24.77 15.20
C SER A 27 20.35 -25.05 14.51
N PRO A 28 19.76 -26.24 14.71
CA PRO A 28 18.49 -26.61 14.05
C PRO A 28 17.35 -25.66 14.38
N VAL A 29 17.48 -24.90 15.47
CA VAL A 29 16.52 -23.86 15.89
C VAL A 29 16.57 -22.61 14.99
N ALA A 30 17.76 -22.19 14.56
CA ALA A 30 17.89 -21.01 13.67
C ALA A 30 17.37 -21.30 12.24
N ALA A 31 17.60 -22.52 11.73
CA ALA A 31 17.06 -22.94 10.44
C ALA A 31 15.52 -23.06 10.46
N ALA A 32 14.94 -23.56 11.56
CA ALA A 32 13.48 -23.64 11.72
C ALA A 32 12.84 -22.27 11.85
N GLN A 33 13.48 -21.30 12.51
CA GLN A 33 12.99 -19.92 12.62
C GLN A 33 13.06 -19.16 11.28
N GLN A 34 14.10 -19.37 10.49
CA GLN A 34 14.19 -18.76 9.14
C GLN A 34 13.19 -19.37 8.14
N VAL A 35 12.89 -20.66 8.23
CA VAL A 35 11.87 -21.30 7.38
C VAL A 35 10.47 -20.90 7.82
N GLN A 36 10.22 -20.71 9.11
CA GLN A 36 8.93 -20.20 9.61
C GLN A 36 8.67 -18.73 9.24
N SER A 37 9.69 -17.89 9.19
CA SER A 37 9.56 -16.50 8.72
C SER A 37 9.32 -16.41 7.19
N ALA A 38 9.86 -17.36 6.42
CA ALA A 38 9.68 -17.42 4.96
C ALA A 38 8.33 -18.01 4.50
N MET A 39 7.57 -18.63 5.41
CA MET A 39 6.26 -19.26 5.10
C MET A 39 5.08 -18.60 5.82
N ARG A 40 5.23 -17.40 6.37
CA ARG A 40 4.07 -16.68 6.90
C ARG A 40 3.18 -16.29 5.71
N ALA A 41 2.00 -16.89 5.64
CA ALA A 41 1.01 -16.51 4.64
C ALA A 41 0.73 -15.00 4.77
N VAL A 42 0.82 -14.27 3.66
CA VAL A 42 0.50 -12.84 3.60
C VAL A 42 -0.96 -12.65 4.02
N THR A 43 -1.19 -11.92 5.08
CA THR A 43 -2.54 -11.66 5.59
C THR A 43 -3.20 -10.52 4.82
N PRO A 44 -4.55 -10.39 4.86
CA PRO A 44 -5.23 -9.21 4.33
C PRO A 44 -4.72 -7.90 4.93
N LEU A 45 -4.36 -7.90 6.22
CA LEU A 45 -3.77 -6.74 6.89
C LEU A 45 -2.38 -6.40 6.31
N ASP A 46 -1.51 -7.39 6.07
CA ASP A 46 -0.20 -7.12 5.47
C ASP A 46 -0.34 -6.43 4.10
N LYS A 47 -1.31 -6.87 3.28
CA LYS A 47 -1.62 -6.25 1.99
C LYS A 47 -2.19 -4.84 2.12
N LEU A 48 -3.05 -4.62 3.11
CA LEU A 48 -3.60 -3.29 3.38
C LEU A 48 -2.49 -2.32 3.76
N LEU A 49 -1.60 -2.70 4.68
CA LEU A 49 -0.47 -1.87 5.10
C LEU A 49 0.51 -1.58 3.95
N GLU A 50 0.71 -2.53 3.05
CA GLU A 50 1.51 -2.32 1.83
C GLU A 50 0.88 -1.24 0.94
N VAL A 51 -0.41 -1.31 0.68
CA VAL A 51 -1.11 -0.33 -0.17
C VAL A 51 -1.23 1.03 0.52
N GLU A 52 -1.41 1.09 1.83
CA GLU A 52 -1.31 2.35 2.60
C GLU A 52 0.04 3.02 2.36
N GLY A 53 1.13 2.25 2.42
CA GLY A 53 2.47 2.75 2.13
C GLY A 53 2.59 3.34 0.71
N LEU A 54 1.99 2.69 -0.31
CA LEU A 54 2.00 3.19 -1.69
C LEU A 54 1.24 4.53 -1.81
N LEU A 55 0.04 4.64 -1.21
CA LEU A 55 -0.72 5.89 -1.23
C LEU A 55 0.03 7.02 -0.53
N VAL A 56 0.67 6.75 0.60
CA VAL A 56 1.48 7.75 1.32
C VAL A 56 2.69 8.19 0.49
N GLN A 57 3.34 7.27 -0.23
CA GLN A 57 4.42 7.63 -1.16
C GLN A 57 3.91 8.53 -2.30
N LEU A 58 2.69 8.30 -2.83
CA LEU A 58 2.07 9.20 -3.80
C LEU A 58 1.83 10.59 -3.21
N ILE A 59 1.37 10.69 -1.96
CA ILE A 59 1.15 11.97 -1.27
C ILE A 59 2.47 12.70 -1.06
N ILE A 60 3.52 12.02 -0.61
CA ILE A 60 4.84 12.61 -0.33
C ILE A 60 5.50 13.14 -1.62
N HIS A 61 5.50 12.36 -2.69
CA HIS A 61 6.27 12.70 -3.90
C HIS A 61 5.46 13.45 -4.96
N HIS A 62 4.13 13.36 -4.93
CA HIS A 62 3.26 13.90 -5.98
C HIS A 62 2.00 14.59 -5.41
N GLY A 63 1.94 14.85 -4.10
CA GLY A 63 0.76 15.36 -3.43
C GLY A 63 0.26 16.71 -3.96
N ASP A 64 1.18 17.56 -4.40
CA ASP A 64 0.95 18.88 -4.99
C ASP A 64 0.63 18.85 -6.49
N GLN A 65 0.88 17.71 -7.16
CA GLN A 65 0.65 17.62 -8.60
C GLN A 65 -0.84 17.52 -8.92
N LEU A 66 -1.26 18.22 -9.98
CA LEU A 66 -2.64 18.22 -10.43
C LEU A 66 -2.94 17.01 -11.32
N ILE A 67 -4.10 16.41 -11.08
CA ILE A 67 -4.70 15.37 -11.92
C ILE A 67 -6.09 15.85 -12.37
N THR A 68 -6.48 15.49 -13.59
CA THR A 68 -7.82 15.78 -14.11
C THR A 68 -8.77 14.66 -13.73
N VAL A 69 -9.85 14.98 -13.04
CA VAL A 69 -10.92 14.05 -12.65
C VAL A 69 -12.28 14.59 -13.08
N GLN A 70 -13.28 13.72 -13.16
CA GLN A 70 -14.65 14.17 -13.43
C GLN A 70 -15.40 14.43 -12.13
N ASP A 71 -16.08 15.57 -12.06
CA ASP A 71 -17.01 15.89 -10.99
C ASP A 71 -18.33 15.11 -11.12
N VAL A 72 -19.26 15.35 -10.20
CA VAL A 72 -20.58 14.68 -10.20
C VAL A 72 -21.45 15.04 -11.42
N ASP A 73 -21.17 16.14 -12.07
CA ASP A 73 -21.86 16.62 -13.25
C ASP A 73 -21.17 16.17 -14.56
N GLY A 74 -20.05 15.47 -14.45
CA GLY A 74 -19.25 14.95 -15.58
C GLY A 74 -18.29 15.98 -16.19
N ASN A 75 -18.04 17.12 -15.53
CA ASN A 75 -17.07 18.10 -15.98
C ASN A 75 -15.66 17.71 -15.53
N ASP A 76 -14.69 17.98 -16.39
CA ASP A 76 -13.28 17.80 -16.05
C ASP A 76 -12.84 18.91 -15.09
N VAL A 77 -12.33 18.52 -13.92
CA VAL A 77 -11.77 19.41 -12.89
C VAL A 77 -10.34 18.97 -12.55
N GLU A 78 -9.48 19.95 -12.29
CA GLU A 78 -8.13 19.70 -11.81
C GLU A 78 -8.13 19.72 -10.28
N VAL A 79 -7.50 18.72 -9.68
CA VAL A 79 -7.39 18.57 -8.23
C VAL A 79 -6.00 18.04 -7.88
N ALA A 80 -5.42 18.51 -6.78
CA ALA A 80 -4.13 17.99 -6.30
C ALA A 80 -4.29 16.55 -5.80
N VAL A 81 -3.28 15.71 -6.03
CA VAL A 81 -3.30 14.28 -5.67
C VAL A 81 -3.65 14.07 -4.20
N ALA A 82 -3.02 14.81 -3.27
CA ALA A 82 -3.29 14.66 -1.84
C ALA A 82 -4.75 15.04 -1.49
N GLN A 83 -5.27 16.11 -2.08
CA GLN A 83 -6.67 16.50 -1.90
C GLN A 83 -7.63 15.45 -2.45
N TYR A 84 -7.36 14.91 -3.64
CA TYR A 84 -8.19 13.87 -4.24
C TYR A 84 -8.23 12.60 -3.38
N ILE A 85 -7.06 12.11 -2.92
CA ILE A 85 -6.98 10.93 -2.04
C ILE A 85 -7.75 11.19 -0.73
N SER A 86 -7.55 12.36 -0.12
CA SER A 86 -8.24 12.74 1.13
C SER A 86 -9.76 12.78 0.97
N LEU A 87 -10.26 13.39 -0.10
CA LEU A 87 -11.70 13.47 -0.39
C LEU A 87 -12.31 12.11 -0.66
N ASP A 88 -11.61 11.28 -1.45
CA ASP A 88 -12.08 9.95 -1.83
C ASP A 88 -12.18 9.01 -0.63
N LEU A 89 -11.14 8.94 0.21
CA LEU A 89 -11.16 8.12 1.42
C LEU A 89 -12.09 8.67 2.50
N GLY A 90 -12.11 9.99 2.67
CA GLY A 90 -12.95 10.68 3.65
C GLY A 90 -14.44 10.52 3.36
N GLY A 91 -14.85 10.48 2.08
CA GLY A 91 -16.24 10.23 1.67
C GLY A 91 -16.81 8.90 2.16
N ASP A 92 -15.98 7.87 2.29
CA ASP A 92 -16.35 6.56 2.84
C ASP A 92 -16.03 6.41 4.34
N GLY A 93 -15.44 7.42 4.96
CA GLY A 93 -14.98 7.38 6.36
C GLY A 93 -13.75 6.49 6.56
N PHE A 94 -13.00 6.19 5.51
CA PHE A 94 -11.78 5.41 5.60
C PHE A 94 -10.61 6.25 6.12
N LYS A 95 -9.72 5.60 6.88
CA LYS A 95 -8.50 6.18 7.41
C LYS A 95 -7.37 5.16 7.29
N PHE A 96 -6.15 5.63 7.22
CA PHE A 96 -4.98 4.74 7.32
C PHE A 96 -4.91 4.13 8.72
N HIS A 97 -4.42 2.92 8.83
CA HIS A 97 -4.15 2.26 10.11
C HIS A 97 -2.99 2.93 10.85
N ASN A 98 -2.04 3.46 10.11
CA ASN A 98 -0.90 4.15 10.66
C ASN A 98 -1.23 5.64 10.89
N ASP A 99 -1.19 6.10 12.15
CA ASP A 99 -1.45 7.49 12.51
C ASP A 99 -0.49 8.47 11.83
N LEU A 100 0.76 8.07 11.61
CA LEU A 100 1.74 8.88 10.89
C LEU A 100 1.32 9.14 9.44
N TYR A 101 0.68 8.16 8.81
CA TYR A 101 0.16 8.29 7.43
C TYR A 101 -1.04 9.24 7.38
N ASN A 102 -1.91 9.19 8.39
CA ASN A 102 -3.01 10.15 8.52
C ASN A 102 -2.48 11.57 8.74
N GLN A 103 -1.42 11.74 9.53
CA GLN A 103 -0.74 13.03 9.73
C GLN A 103 -0.18 13.56 8.41
N ILE A 104 0.57 12.75 7.65
CA ILE A 104 1.13 13.13 6.35
C ILE A 104 0.02 13.61 5.39
N MET A 105 -1.08 12.87 5.29
CA MET A 105 -2.21 13.25 4.44
C MET A 105 -2.83 14.57 4.89
N GLN A 106 -3.05 14.75 6.19
CA GLN A 106 -3.62 15.98 6.74
C GLN A 106 -2.72 17.18 6.48
N GLU A 107 -1.41 17.07 6.77
CA GLU A 107 -0.46 18.16 6.54
C GLU A 107 -0.37 18.53 5.06
N ALA A 108 -0.34 17.55 4.14
CA ALA A 108 -0.32 17.83 2.71
C ALA A 108 -1.55 18.65 2.27
N VAL A 109 -2.74 18.27 2.73
CA VAL A 109 -3.99 19.01 2.39
C VAL A 109 -3.98 20.40 3.01
N GLU A 110 -3.57 20.54 4.28
CA GLU A 110 -3.51 21.82 4.96
C GLU A 110 -2.53 22.82 4.30
N HIS A 111 -1.38 22.34 3.83
CA HIS A 111 -0.43 23.19 3.11
C HIS A 111 -0.93 23.58 1.73
N LEU A 112 -1.55 22.66 0.99
CA LEU A 112 -2.19 22.94 -0.30
C LEU A 112 -3.30 23.99 -0.21
N GLU A 113 -3.99 24.09 0.92
CA GLU A 113 -5.03 25.10 1.14
C GLU A 113 -4.49 26.48 1.52
N LYS A 114 -3.27 26.53 2.07
CA LYS A 114 -2.68 27.76 2.64
C LYS A 114 -1.58 28.37 1.79
N GLU A 115 -0.93 27.60 0.94
CA GLU A 115 0.30 27.96 0.23
C GLU A 115 0.20 27.62 -1.26
N ASP A 116 0.24 28.65 -2.11
CA ASP A 116 0.15 28.49 -3.58
C ASP A 116 1.39 27.82 -4.20
N ASP A 117 2.54 27.87 -3.51
CA ASP A 117 3.82 27.34 -3.95
C ASP A 117 4.28 26.09 -3.16
N PHE A 118 3.34 25.42 -2.48
CA PHE A 118 3.66 24.20 -1.74
C PHE A 118 4.19 23.09 -2.65
N VAL A 119 5.32 22.51 -2.28
CA VAL A 119 5.93 21.34 -2.94
C VAL A 119 6.08 20.21 -1.94
N ALA A 120 5.22 19.21 -2.07
CA ALA A 120 5.07 18.12 -1.11
C ALA A 120 6.39 17.37 -0.88
N GLU A 121 7.10 16.97 -1.95
CA GLU A 121 8.36 16.26 -1.84
C GLU A 121 9.41 17.04 -1.04
N THR A 122 9.54 18.34 -1.30
CA THR A 122 10.49 19.20 -0.58
C THR A 122 10.12 19.36 0.88
N TYR A 123 8.85 19.56 1.17
CA TYR A 123 8.34 19.70 2.52
C TYR A 123 8.59 18.45 3.35
N PHE A 124 8.18 17.28 2.87
CA PHE A 124 8.32 16.03 3.60
C PHE A 124 9.77 15.55 3.72
N ALA A 125 10.63 15.82 2.72
CA ALA A 125 12.06 15.51 2.80
C ALA A 125 12.77 16.30 3.92
N ASN A 126 12.32 17.53 4.21
CA ASN A 126 12.88 18.39 5.26
C ASN A 126 12.03 18.43 6.53
N HIS A 127 11.10 17.48 6.68
CA HIS A 127 10.16 17.47 7.79
C HIS A 127 10.87 17.30 9.15
N PRO A 128 10.47 18.04 10.21
CA PRO A 128 11.09 17.97 11.53
C PRO A 128 10.95 16.59 12.21
N ASN A 129 9.91 15.83 11.88
CA ASN A 129 9.78 14.45 12.33
C ASN A 129 10.68 13.54 11.47
N PRO A 130 11.71 12.87 12.06
CA PRO A 130 12.66 12.06 11.34
C PRO A 130 12.03 10.79 10.69
N GLU A 131 10.88 10.34 11.19
CA GLU A 131 10.17 9.21 10.57
C GLU A 131 9.53 9.62 9.25
N ILE A 132 8.98 10.83 9.16
CA ILE A 132 8.39 11.39 7.94
C ILE A 132 9.49 11.65 6.90
N SER A 133 10.57 12.34 7.29
CA SER A 133 11.68 12.61 6.37
C SER A 133 12.36 11.33 5.86
N ARG A 134 12.41 10.27 6.69
CA ARG A 134 12.89 8.96 6.25
C ARG A 134 11.94 8.31 5.23
N LEU A 135 10.62 8.42 5.41
CA LEU A 135 9.64 7.94 4.43
C LEU A 135 9.80 8.66 3.09
N ALA A 136 10.05 9.97 3.11
CA ALA A 136 10.31 10.75 1.89
C ALA A 136 11.60 10.35 1.16
N GLY A 137 12.57 9.78 1.86
CA GLY A 137 13.80 9.24 1.28
C GLY A 137 13.68 7.83 0.70
N LEU A 138 12.54 7.17 0.87
CA LEU A 138 12.32 5.84 0.29
C LEU A 138 11.93 5.96 -1.20
N PRO A 139 12.45 5.05 -2.06
CA PRO A 139 12.03 5.03 -3.46
C PRO A 139 10.55 4.70 -3.56
N THR A 140 9.83 5.43 -4.39
CA THR A 140 8.44 5.11 -4.75
C THR A 140 8.40 3.76 -5.46
N GLY A 141 7.45 2.87 -5.14
CA GLY A 141 7.30 1.58 -5.81
C GLY A 141 7.11 1.66 -7.34
N ALA A 142 6.78 2.86 -7.86
CA ALA A 142 6.78 3.16 -9.29
C ALA A 142 8.21 3.35 -9.87
N GLN A 143 9.26 3.37 -9.04
CA GLN A 143 10.66 3.61 -9.42
C GLN A 143 11.45 2.33 -9.78
N GLU A 144 10.87 1.15 -9.72
CA GLU A 144 11.55 -0.06 -10.24
C GLU A 144 11.81 -0.04 -11.76
N VAL A 145 11.36 1.02 -12.45
CA VAL A 145 11.62 1.22 -13.87
C VAL A 145 12.73 2.27 -14.06
N SER A 146 13.98 1.79 -14.00
CA SER A 146 15.20 2.44 -14.53
C SER A 146 15.61 3.78 -13.90
N THR A 147 16.78 3.78 -13.30
CA THR A 147 17.53 4.96 -12.80
C THR A 147 17.76 6.09 -13.83
N ALA A 148 17.50 5.87 -15.11
CA ALA A 148 17.53 6.87 -16.17
C ALA A 148 16.21 7.67 -16.30
N SER A 149 15.12 7.20 -15.67
CA SER A 149 13.78 7.85 -15.68
C SER A 149 13.54 8.79 -14.49
N LEU A 150 14.48 8.91 -13.59
CA LEU A 150 14.38 9.69 -12.33
C LEU A 150 14.24 11.21 -12.51
N GLN A 151 14.35 11.72 -13.73
CA GLN A 151 14.15 13.15 -14.03
C GLN A 151 12.95 13.44 -14.92
N MET A 152 12.21 12.43 -15.33
CA MET A 152 11.02 12.63 -16.14
C MET A 152 9.81 12.70 -15.19
N LYS A 153 9.30 13.92 -14.94
CA LYS A 153 8.00 14.11 -14.25
C LYS A 153 6.99 13.15 -14.89
N MET A 154 6.37 12.33 -14.07
CA MET A 154 5.32 11.41 -14.51
C MET A 154 4.23 12.24 -15.20
N SER A 155 3.71 11.80 -16.36
CA SER A 155 2.62 12.53 -17.01
C SER A 155 1.38 12.50 -16.11
N ALA A 156 0.59 13.58 -16.11
CA ALA A 156 -0.63 13.69 -15.30
C ALA A 156 -1.58 12.49 -15.51
N ASP A 157 -1.68 11.98 -16.74
CA ASP A 157 -2.50 10.79 -17.03
C ASP A 157 -1.97 9.52 -16.38
N LYS A 158 -0.67 9.29 -16.37
CA LYS A 158 -0.07 8.14 -15.68
C LYS A 158 -0.24 8.27 -14.18
N LEU A 159 0.01 9.46 -13.62
CA LEU A 159 -0.18 9.74 -12.20
C LEU A 159 -1.62 9.47 -11.78
N ARG A 160 -2.60 9.96 -12.55
CA ARG A 160 -4.02 9.68 -12.34
C ARG A 160 -4.31 8.18 -12.31
N GLN A 161 -3.78 7.41 -13.27
CA GLN A 161 -3.95 5.96 -13.31
C GLN A 161 -3.39 5.27 -12.06
N PHE A 162 -2.21 5.67 -11.58
CA PHE A 162 -1.63 5.13 -10.34
C PHE A 162 -2.49 5.47 -9.13
N VAL A 163 -2.91 6.72 -8.98
CA VAL A 163 -3.77 7.17 -7.88
C VAL A 163 -5.06 6.34 -7.85
N PHE A 164 -5.75 6.20 -8.97
CA PHE A 164 -7.01 5.44 -9.03
C PHE A 164 -6.82 3.96 -8.73
N LYS A 165 -5.76 3.34 -9.28
CA LYS A 165 -5.42 1.95 -9.03
C LYS A 165 -5.15 1.70 -7.54
N ASP A 166 -4.35 2.56 -6.92
CA ASP A 166 -3.94 2.37 -5.53
C ASP A 166 -5.08 2.67 -4.56
N ILE A 167 -5.95 3.65 -4.84
CA ILE A 167 -7.20 3.87 -4.09
C ILE A 167 -8.13 2.66 -4.19
N LEU A 168 -8.33 2.11 -5.39
CA LEU A 168 -9.18 0.91 -5.56
C LEU A 168 -8.60 -0.30 -4.82
N SER A 169 -7.28 -0.46 -4.88
CA SER A 169 -6.56 -1.52 -4.14
C SER A 169 -6.72 -1.32 -2.63
N PHE A 170 -6.54 -0.09 -2.14
CA PHE A 170 -6.75 0.25 -0.72
C PHE A 170 -8.17 -0.11 -0.27
N ARG A 171 -9.19 0.38 -0.97
CA ARG A 171 -10.61 0.08 -0.65
C ARG A 171 -10.88 -1.42 -0.59
N THR A 172 -10.34 -2.18 -1.53
CA THR A 172 -10.51 -3.63 -1.59
C THR A 172 -9.91 -4.31 -0.35
N HIS A 173 -8.67 -3.95 0.01
CA HIS A 173 -8.01 -4.56 1.16
C HIS A 173 -8.55 -4.06 2.50
N TYR A 174 -8.93 -2.79 2.59
CA TYR A 174 -9.57 -2.21 3.76
C TYR A 174 -10.88 -2.93 4.09
N ILE A 175 -11.76 -3.10 3.10
CA ILE A 175 -13.04 -3.80 3.28
C ILE A 175 -12.81 -5.28 3.60
N ALA A 176 -11.85 -5.94 2.96
CA ALA A 176 -11.52 -7.34 3.26
C ALA A 176 -11.04 -7.51 4.71
N GLN A 177 -10.19 -6.61 5.19
CA GLN A 177 -9.70 -6.60 6.57
C GLN A 177 -10.85 -6.31 7.55
N ARG A 178 -11.68 -5.28 7.27
CA ARG A 178 -12.81 -4.93 8.15
C ARG A 178 -13.85 -6.04 8.25
N ILE A 179 -14.09 -6.79 7.18
CA ILE A 179 -14.94 -7.99 7.21
C ILE A 179 -14.42 -9.01 8.24
N ILE A 180 -13.11 -9.25 8.28
CA ILE A 180 -12.49 -10.18 9.25
C ILE A 180 -12.68 -9.67 10.67
N GLU A 181 -12.44 -8.39 10.91
CA GLU A 181 -12.60 -7.77 12.23
C GLU A 181 -14.04 -7.87 12.73
N VAL A 182 -15.00 -7.47 11.89
CA VAL A 182 -16.43 -7.56 12.22
C VAL A 182 -16.86 -9.01 12.49
N GLN A 183 -16.35 -9.99 11.75
CA GLN A 183 -16.59 -11.40 12.03
C GLN A 183 -16.05 -11.83 13.39
N GLN A 184 -14.85 -11.37 13.77
CA GLN A 184 -14.27 -11.67 15.08
C GLN A 184 -15.03 -10.99 16.22
N GLU A 185 -15.47 -9.75 16.02
CA GLU A 185 -16.30 -9.02 16.98
C GLU A 185 -17.67 -9.70 17.15
N PHE A 186 -18.31 -10.09 16.04
CA PHE A 186 -19.59 -10.79 16.05
C PHE A 186 -19.50 -12.16 16.74
N ALA A 187 -18.38 -12.88 16.56
CA ALA A 187 -18.18 -14.16 17.27
C ALA A 187 -18.13 -13.99 18.79
N LYS A 188 -17.69 -12.82 19.30
CA LYS A 188 -17.69 -12.48 20.73
C LYS A 188 -19.05 -12.00 21.23
N ASN A 189 -19.86 -11.39 20.35
CA ASN A 189 -21.19 -10.86 20.67
C ASN A 189 -22.20 -11.15 19.54
N PRO A 190 -22.72 -12.39 19.46
CA PRO A 190 -23.58 -12.83 18.35
C PRO A 190 -24.97 -12.16 18.31
N THR A 191 -25.37 -11.46 19.36
CA THR A 191 -26.65 -10.75 19.43
C THR A 191 -26.60 -9.31 18.96
N ASN A 192 -25.41 -8.81 18.64
CA ASN A 192 -25.24 -7.42 18.17
C ASN A 192 -25.73 -7.27 16.73
N ARG A 193 -26.91 -6.61 16.57
CA ARG A 193 -27.53 -6.38 15.26
C ARG A 193 -26.76 -5.36 14.40
N GLU A 194 -26.07 -4.42 15.02
CA GLU A 194 -25.28 -3.39 14.30
C GLU A 194 -24.11 -4.06 13.57
N LEU A 195 -23.38 -4.95 14.24
CA LEU A 195 -22.30 -5.73 13.60
C LEU A 195 -22.79 -6.57 12.44
N LEU A 196 -23.99 -7.16 12.56
CA LEU A 196 -24.58 -7.93 11.46
C LEU A 196 -24.91 -7.02 10.26
N GLN A 197 -25.49 -5.84 10.51
CA GLN A 197 -25.79 -4.87 9.45
C GLN A 197 -24.49 -4.36 8.77
N GLU A 198 -23.48 -4.04 9.58
CA GLU A 198 -22.15 -3.63 9.06
C GLU A 198 -21.55 -4.75 8.19
N PHE A 199 -21.57 -5.99 8.66
CA PHE A 199 -21.07 -7.13 7.88
C PHE A 199 -21.78 -7.28 6.53
N MET A 200 -23.10 -7.17 6.50
CA MET A 200 -23.88 -7.26 5.25
C MET A 200 -23.52 -6.11 4.28
N LYS A 201 -23.39 -4.88 4.79
CA LYS A 201 -22.97 -3.71 4.01
C LYS A 201 -21.58 -3.90 3.42
N LEU A 202 -20.62 -4.33 4.22
CA LEU A 202 -19.25 -4.59 3.77
C LEU A 202 -19.20 -5.69 2.70
N LYS A 203 -20.00 -6.75 2.82
CA LYS A 203 -20.09 -7.80 1.80
C LYS A 203 -20.65 -7.28 0.47
N GLN A 204 -21.66 -6.41 0.50
CA GLN A 204 -22.17 -5.77 -0.72
C GLN A 204 -21.12 -4.87 -1.37
N MET A 205 -20.44 -4.03 -0.57
CA MET A 205 -19.35 -3.19 -1.07
C MET A 205 -18.22 -4.01 -1.69
N ASN A 206 -17.81 -5.10 -1.04
CA ASN A 206 -16.78 -6.00 -1.56
C ASN A 206 -17.17 -6.61 -2.94
N THR A 207 -18.42 -6.97 -3.11
CA THR A 207 -18.94 -7.49 -4.39
C THR A 207 -18.91 -6.42 -5.49
N LEU A 208 -19.28 -5.19 -5.18
CA LEU A 208 -19.24 -4.06 -6.12
C LEU A 208 -17.81 -3.74 -6.54
N LEU A 209 -16.87 -3.67 -5.58
CA LEU A 209 -15.45 -3.42 -5.89
C LEU A 209 -14.84 -4.52 -6.77
N ALA A 210 -15.16 -5.79 -6.51
CA ALA A 210 -14.71 -6.89 -7.35
C ALA A 210 -15.20 -6.75 -8.80
N SER A 211 -16.43 -6.26 -9.01
CA SER A 211 -16.96 -6.02 -10.36
C SER A 211 -16.26 -4.83 -11.05
N GLN A 212 -15.96 -3.76 -10.31
CA GLN A 212 -15.23 -2.60 -10.83
C GLN A 212 -13.80 -2.95 -11.21
N ALA A 213 -13.09 -3.71 -10.36
CA ALA A 213 -11.73 -4.16 -10.65
C ALA A 213 -11.66 -4.96 -11.96
N ASN A 214 -12.62 -5.86 -12.20
CA ASN A 214 -12.67 -6.62 -13.45
C ASN A 214 -12.91 -5.75 -14.70
N ASN A 215 -13.59 -4.60 -14.54
CA ASN A 215 -13.85 -3.69 -15.67
C ASN A 215 -12.67 -2.76 -15.99
N ILE A 216 -11.79 -2.49 -15.02
CA ILE A 216 -10.63 -1.59 -15.20
C ILE A 216 -9.44 -2.36 -15.78
N PHE A 217 -9.34 -3.68 -15.54
CA PHE A 217 -8.20 -4.50 -15.94
C PHE A 217 -8.48 -5.38 -17.19
N ASN A 218 -9.65 -5.26 -17.83
CA ASN A 218 -9.98 -5.83 -19.13
C ASN A 218 -10.09 -4.74 -20.20
#